data_7ef77053d2f8960ed9b3565b775f83e5
#
_entry.id   7ef77053d2f8960ed9b3565b775f83e5
#
_cell.length_a   1.000
_cell.length_b   1.000
_cell.length_c   1.000
_cell.angle_alpha   90.00
_cell.angle_beta   90.00
_cell.angle_gamma   90.00
#
_symmetry.space_group_name_H-M   'P 1'
#
loop_
_entity.id
_entity.type
_entity.pdbx_description
1 polymer ?
#
loop_
_entity_poly.entity_id
_entity_poly.type
_entity_poly.pdbx_seq_one_letter_code
_entity_poly.pdbx_strand_id
1 'polypeptide(L)'
;MIDVTAHTSINAIAAADWNRLFPHELEDHAYLRAIERAGLAGFRYLYFAMREGDRLLAAVPAFVTDYRLDTTVQGGLRRITESLANVFPRLLRIPMLSLGSPVTERCRVGFAPDTTPEQHAAWLDAILAHMEAVAAKEKFGMLAVKDAPLDEPAWQQACPHHGLRALPGLPGATLDIPWLDLDGYFESLGASTRKDLRRKWRAGAALKIEWRSDLDGIADDVQRLYRETLSQAELSFEELTPAYFANVLRDMPGRAFCVTYSEGDRLLAFNLVLQDSGRLLDKFLGMDYAAMDRYNLYHVSWLENIRHCIEHGVGVYESGQGLHAEKRRLGSTLHANALWYRHRNRFVDGVFARFEKWASLDRFDDTENTKLPGGQA
;
A
#
# COMPACT_ATOMS: atom_id res chain seq x y z
N MET A 1 10.76 -2.27 33.43
CA MET A 1 9.28 -2.33 33.29
C MET A 1 9.00 -2.12 31.80
N ILE A 2 8.24 -3.02 31.20
CA ILE A 2 7.83 -2.88 29.79
C ILE A 2 6.61 -1.95 29.74
N ASP A 3 6.66 -0.95 28.89
CA ASP A 3 5.61 0.05 28.69
C ASP A 3 5.31 0.24 27.21
N VAL A 4 4.04 0.52 26.87
CA VAL A 4 3.60 0.84 25.51
C VAL A 4 3.11 2.28 25.47
N THR A 5 3.63 3.04 24.54
CA THR A 5 3.28 4.46 24.33
C THR A 5 2.81 4.70 22.91
N ALA A 6 1.97 5.71 22.71
CA ALA A 6 1.55 6.18 21.38
C ALA A 6 2.11 7.59 21.15
N HIS A 7 2.91 7.75 20.11
CA HIS A 7 3.50 9.02 19.69
C HIS A 7 2.74 9.61 18.51
N THR A 8 2.61 10.92 18.44
CA THR A 8 1.90 11.64 17.37
C THR A 8 2.81 12.04 16.22
N SER A 9 4.10 11.77 16.32
CA SER A 9 5.09 12.00 15.27
C SER A 9 6.15 10.91 15.30
N ILE A 10 6.58 10.44 14.13
CA ILE A 10 7.68 9.47 13.99
C ILE A 10 8.99 10.05 14.53
N ASN A 11 9.17 11.37 14.51
CA ASN A 11 10.35 12.04 15.05
C ASN A 11 10.52 11.91 16.58
N ALA A 12 9.47 11.44 17.29
CA ALA A 12 9.60 11.11 18.73
C ALA A 12 10.36 9.79 18.97
N ILE A 13 10.64 9.02 17.92
CA ILE A 13 11.40 7.78 17.97
C ILE A 13 12.66 7.98 17.12
N ALA A 14 13.83 7.67 17.68
CA ALA A 14 15.08 7.81 16.93
C ALA A 14 15.07 6.90 15.69
N ALA A 15 15.51 7.43 14.55
CA ALA A 15 15.51 6.70 13.28
C ALA A 15 16.32 5.39 13.36
N ALA A 16 17.47 5.41 14.07
CA ALA A 16 18.27 4.21 14.26
C ALA A 16 17.54 3.13 15.07
N ASP A 17 16.75 3.53 16.10
CA ASP A 17 15.97 2.59 16.89
C ASP A 17 14.82 2.00 16.09
N TRP A 18 14.09 2.84 15.33
CA TRP A 18 13.02 2.39 14.46
C TRP A 18 13.56 1.40 13.41
N ASN A 19 14.56 1.81 12.63
CA ASN A 19 15.07 1.01 11.51
C ASN A 19 15.72 -0.30 11.98
N ARG A 20 16.21 -0.37 13.23
CA ARG A 20 16.71 -1.63 13.83
C ARG A 20 15.58 -2.66 14.00
N LEU A 21 14.34 -2.23 14.25
CA LEU A 21 13.18 -3.12 14.36
C LEU A 21 12.65 -3.57 13.00
N PHE A 22 12.94 -2.82 11.94
CA PHE A 22 12.45 -3.05 10.58
C PHE A 22 13.63 -3.25 9.61
N PRO A 23 14.43 -4.31 9.80
CA PRO A 23 15.57 -4.55 8.92
C PRO A 23 15.09 -4.76 7.48
N HIS A 24 15.79 -4.12 6.54
CA HIS A 24 15.49 -4.19 5.11
C HIS A 24 14.09 -3.66 4.72
N GLU A 25 13.43 -2.85 5.55
CA GLU A 25 12.17 -2.22 5.18
C GLU A 25 12.42 -0.95 4.37
N LEU A 26 11.86 -0.89 3.16
CA LEU A 26 11.95 0.28 2.29
C LEU A 26 11.08 1.43 2.81
N GLU A 27 9.95 1.10 3.40
CA GLU A 27 9.01 2.04 4.01
C GLU A 27 9.40 2.32 5.47
N ASP A 28 10.66 2.72 5.67
CA ASP A 28 11.32 2.93 6.96
C ASP A 28 10.96 4.27 7.62
N HIS A 29 11.72 4.65 8.65
CA HIS A 29 11.54 5.91 9.38
C HIS A 29 11.55 7.14 8.44
N ALA A 30 12.43 7.17 7.44
CA ALA A 30 12.53 8.30 6.51
C ALA A 30 11.28 8.42 5.63
N TYR A 31 10.76 7.28 5.14
CA TYR A 31 9.52 7.21 4.39
C TYR A 31 8.32 7.66 5.24
N LEU A 32 8.18 7.13 6.46
CA LEU A 32 7.09 7.52 7.38
C LEU A 32 7.13 9.02 7.72
N ARG A 33 8.32 9.59 7.88
CA ARG A 33 8.49 11.04 8.07
C ARG A 33 8.07 11.83 6.82
N ALA A 34 8.39 11.35 5.62
CA ALA A 34 7.99 11.99 4.37
C ALA A 34 6.45 12.03 4.23
N ILE A 35 5.77 10.93 4.58
CA ILE A 35 4.30 10.84 4.59
C ILE A 35 3.71 11.81 5.62
N GLU A 36 4.19 11.79 6.85
CA GLU A 36 3.70 12.67 7.92
C GLU A 36 3.77 14.15 7.49
N ARG A 37 4.87 14.55 6.86
CA ARG A 37 5.09 15.91 6.35
C ARG A 37 4.32 16.22 5.07
N ALA A 38 3.83 15.22 4.36
CA ALA A 38 3.01 15.39 3.18
C ALA A 38 1.61 15.96 3.48
N GLY A 39 1.14 15.81 4.71
CA GLY A 39 -0.13 16.40 5.16
C GLY A 39 -1.33 15.83 4.42
N LEU A 40 -1.43 14.50 4.30
CA LEU A 40 -2.57 13.86 3.64
C LEU A 40 -3.88 14.21 4.35
N ALA A 41 -4.84 14.74 3.60
CA ALA A 41 -6.10 15.20 4.15
C ALA A 41 -6.90 14.04 4.80
N GLY A 42 -7.44 14.28 5.98
CA GLY A 42 -8.26 13.31 6.71
C GLY A 42 -7.47 12.26 7.50
N PHE A 43 -6.14 12.34 7.54
CA PHE A 43 -5.31 11.42 8.30
C PHE A 43 -4.52 12.13 9.41
N ARG A 44 -4.47 11.49 10.59
CA ARG A 44 -3.59 11.84 11.70
C ARG A 44 -2.76 10.62 12.04
N TYR A 45 -1.45 10.77 12.10
CA TYR A 45 -0.52 9.67 12.31
C TYR A 45 -0.29 9.40 13.80
N LEU A 46 -0.08 8.14 14.12
CA LEU A 46 0.34 7.65 15.42
C LEU A 46 1.41 6.58 15.24
N TYR A 47 2.23 6.40 16.27
CA TYR A 47 3.28 5.37 16.27
C TYR A 47 3.26 4.72 17.64
N PHE A 48 2.88 3.45 17.69
CA PHE A 48 2.95 2.68 18.92
C PHE A 48 4.37 2.16 19.11
N ALA A 49 4.92 2.37 20.29
CA ALA A 49 6.26 1.97 20.67
C ALA A 49 6.22 1.26 22.01
N MET A 50 6.75 0.04 22.05
CA MET A 50 6.96 -0.73 23.27
C MET A 50 8.42 -0.63 23.69
N ARG A 51 8.66 -0.28 24.94
CA ARG A 51 10.01 -0.10 25.48
C ARG A 51 10.21 -0.83 26.80
N GLU A 52 11.47 -1.23 27.04
CA GLU A 52 11.97 -1.60 28.35
C GLU A 52 13.11 -0.66 28.72
N GLY A 53 12.84 0.30 29.61
CA GLY A 53 13.71 1.44 29.80
C GLY A 53 13.89 2.21 28.50
N ASP A 54 15.14 2.46 28.09
CA ASP A 54 15.44 3.16 26.83
C ASP A 54 15.41 2.24 25.59
N ARG A 55 15.36 0.91 25.78
CA ARG A 55 15.40 -0.05 24.69
C ARG A 55 14.04 -0.17 24.03
N LEU A 56 13.96 0.12 22.73
CA LEU A 56 12.79 -0.14 21.92
C LEU A 56 12.71 -1.64 21.59
N LEU A 57 11.59 -2.28 21.96
CA LEU A 57 11.35 -3.73 21.80
C LEU A 57 10.47 -4.03 20.61
N ALA A 58 9.40 -3.26 20.43
CA ALA A 58 8.50 -3.39 19.29
C ALA A 58 7.92 -2.03 18.91
N ALA A 59 7.57 -1.88 17.63
CA ALA A 59 6.89 -0.68 17.14
C ALA A 59 5.99 -1.01 15.96
N VAL A 60 4.95 -0.19 15.78
CA VAL A 60 4.05 -0.29 14.63
C VAL A 60 3.50 1.10 14.28
N PRO A 61 3.47 1.50 13.00
CA PRO A 61 2.80 2.71 12.59
C PRO A 61 1.29 2.56 12.72
N ALA A 62 0.60 3.67 12.93
CA ALA A 62 -0.85 3.72 13.03
C ALA A 62 -1.36 5.06 12.50
N PHE A 63 -2.64 5.12 12.22
CA PHE A 63 -3.30 6.34 11.80
C PHE A 63 -4.73 6.42 12.32
N VAL A 64 -5.24 7.64 12.38
CA VAL A 64 -6.64 7.94 12.66
C VAL A 64 -7.24 8.58 11.41
N THR A 65 -8.44 8.16 11.07
CA THR A 65 -9.22 8.77 9.98
C THR A 65 -10.72 8.66 10.27
N ASP A 66 -11.51 9.51 9.64
CA ASP A 66 -12.96 9.35 9.60
C ASP A 66 -13.33 8.37 8.46
N TYR A 67 -13.43 7.09 8.82
CA TYR A 67 -13.72 6.05 7.85
C TYR A 67 -15.14 6.16 7.30
N ARG A 68 -15.25 6.15 5.97
CA ARG A 68 -16.53 6.23 5.28
C ARG A 68 -17.03 4.83 4.94
N LEU A 69 -18.19 4.45 5.50
CA LEU A 69 -18.80 3.13 5.26
C LEU A 69 -19.28 2.92 3.82
N ASP A 70 -19.55 4.00 3.09
CA ASP A 70 -19.98 3.96 1.70
C ASP A 70 -18.86 3.54 0.73
N THR A 71 -17.60 3.59 1.16
CA THR A 71 -16.45 3.14 0.35
C THR A 71 -16.27 1.61 0.33
N THR A 72 -16.92 0.89 1.24
CA THR A 72 -16.79 -0.59 1.34
C THR A 72 -17.92 -1.36 0.70
N VAL A 73 -19.00 -0.69 0.28
CA VAL A 73 -20.20 -1.34 -0.24
C VAL A 73 -20.22 -1.28 -1.76
N GLN A 74 -20.08 -2.44 -2.41
CA GLN A 74 -20.21 -2.60 -3.86
C GLN A 74 -21.62 -3.13 -4.23
N GLY A 75 -22.04 -2.95 -5.49
CA GLY A 75 -23.30 -3.49 -6.00
C GLY A 75 -24.56 -2.68 -5.64
N GLY A 76 -25.72 -3.33 -5.58
CA GLY A 76 -27.03 -2.67 -5.41
C GLY A 76 -27.21 -1.88 -4.11
N LEU A 77 -26.48 -2.21 -3.06
CA LEU A 77 -26.48 -1.48 -1.79
C LEU A 77 -25.74 -0.13 -1.87
N ARG A 78 -24.86 0.07 -2.83
CA ARG A 78 -24.17 1.35 -3.06
C ARG A 78 -25.18 2.49 -3.24
N ARG A 79 -26.26 2.29 -3.99
CA ARG A 79 -27.32 3.30 -4.17
C ARG A 79 -28.05 3.63 -2.87
N ILE A 80 -28.24 2.66 -1.99
CA ILE A 80 -28.89 2.86 -0.69
C ILE A 80 -27.97 3.62 0.26
N THR A 81 -26.68 3.24 0.30
CA THR A 81 -25.67 3.95 1.12
C THR A 81 -25.38 5.34 0.59
N GLU A 82 -25.35 5.57 -0.72
CA GLU A 82 -25.24 6.91 -1.33
C GLU A 82 -26.46 7.79 -1.00
N SER A 83 -27.66 7.22 -1.03
CA SER A 83 -28.89 7.97 -0.63
C SER A 83 -28.90 8.31 0.85
N LEU A 84 -28.45 7.39 1.72
CA LEU A 84 -28.28 7.64 3.16
C LEU A 84 -27.14 8.62 3.44
N ALA A 85 -26.04 8.57 2.67
CA ALA A 85 -24.93 9.51 2.76
C ALA A 85 -25.34 10.94 2.47
N ASN A 86 -26.24 11.14 1.52
CA ASN A 86 -26.76 12.46 1.15
C ASN A 86 -27.70 13.05 2.21
N VAL A 87 -28.42 12.21 2.95
CA VAL A 87 -29.40 12.65 3.97
C VAL A 87 -28.77 12.72 5.37
N PHE A 88 -27.85 11.80 5.69
CA PHE A 88 -27.19 11.71 7.00
C PHE A 88 -25.66 11.48 6.88
N PRO A 89 -24.89 12.44 6.35
CA PRO A 89 -23.46 12.27 6.08
C PRO A 89 -22.61 11.97 7.32
N ARG A 90 -23.10 12.37 8.52
CA ARG A 90 -22.42 12.09 9.80
C ARG A 90 -22.61 10.68 10.32
N LEU A 91 -23.67 9.98 9.91
CA LEU A 91 -23.95 8.60 10.34
C LEU A 91 -23.08 7.56 9.65
N LEU A 92 -22.50 7.91 8.50
CA LEU A 92 -21.65 7.03 7.70
C LEU A 92 -20.13 7.27 7.90
N ARG A 93 -19.78 8.23 8.75
CA ARG A 93 -18.37 8.49 9.13
C ARG A 93 -18.11 7.96 10.53
N ILE A 94 -17.23 6.99 10.63
CA ILE A 94 -16.84 6.39 11.90
C ILE A 94 -15.39 6.77 12.18
N PRO A 95 -15.10 7.54 13.25
CA PRO A 95 -13.74 7.77 13.67
C PRO A 95 -13.05 6.43 13.93
N MET A 96 -12.00 6.14 13.18
CA MET A 96 -11.28 4.87 13.19
C MET A 96 -9.83 5.09 13.61
N LEU A 97 -9.33 4.23 14.49
CA LEU A 97 -7.91 4.05 14.77
C LEU A 97 -7.48 2.74 14.11
N SER A 98 -6.48 2.82 13.22
CA SER A 98 -5.95 1.65 12.52
C SER A 98 -4.44 1.52 12.74
N LEU A 99 -3.95 0.30 12.98
CA LEU A 99 -2.54 -0.03 12.78
C LEU A 99 -2.25 -0.11 11.28
N GLY A 100 -1.02 0.18 10.90
CA GLY A 100 -0.56 0.32 9.52
C GLY A 100 -0.41 1.79 9.11
N SER A 101 -0.34 2.04 7.81
CA SER A 101 -0.25 3.40 7.24
C SER A 101 -1.27 3.56 6.11
N PRO A 102 -1.77 4.78 5.86
CA PRO A 102 -2.67 5.02 4.73
C PRO A 102 -2.07 4.60 3.38
N VAL A 103 -0.78 4.82 3.21
CA VAL A 103 -0.06 4.70 1.92
C VAL A 103 0.90 3.51 1.83
N THR A 104 0.94 2.63 2.84
CA THR A 104 1.67 1.36 2.77
C THR A 104 0.71 0.21 2.46
N GLU A 105 1.21 -0.83 1.80
CA GLU A 105 0.42 -1.98 1.38
C GLU A 105 0.58 -3.20 2.29
N ARG A 106 1.40 -3.07 3.34
CA ARG A 106 1.58 -4.09 4.38
C ARG A 106 1.69 -3.41 5.75
N CYS A 107 0.90 -3.90 6.70
CA CYS A 107 1.07 -3.54 8.11
C CYS A 107 2.17 -4.41 8.70
N ARG A 108 3.36 -3.86 8.84
CA ARG A 108 4.46 -4.54 9.52
C ARG A 108 4.56 -4.10 10.97
N VAL A 109 4.82 -5.06 11.85
CA VAL A 109 5.27 -4.81 13.22
C VAL A 109 6.77 -5.04 13.27
N GLY A 110 7.51 -4.05 13.73
CA GLY A 110 8.93 -4.20 14.00
C GLY A 110 9.16 -4.82 15.37
N PHE A 111 10.07 -5.78 15.44
CA PHE A 111 10.47 -6.42 16.69
C PHE A 111 11.99 -6.32 16.88
N ALA A 112 12.43 -6.23 18.13
CA ALA A 112 13.84 -6.23 18.43
C ALA A 112 14.49 -7.54 17.91
N PRO A 113 15.71 -7.47 17.36
CA PRO A 113 16.43 -8.68 16.97
C PRO A 113 16.66 -9.60 18.18
N ASP A 114 16.86 -10.87 17.91
CA ASP A 114 17.12 -11.93 18.92
C ASP A 114 15.93 -12.20 19.86
N THR A 115 14.69 -12.02 19.34
CA THR A 115 13.44 -12.28 20.08
C THR A 115 12.66 -13.45 19.46
N THR A 116 11.86 -14.11 20.31
CA THR A 116 11.14 -15.33 19.90
C THR A 116 9.74 -15.02 19.35
N PRO A 117 9.14 -15.93 18.54
CA PRO A 117 7.77 -15.79 18.08
C PRO A 117 6.74 -15.62 19.21
N GLU A 118 6.98 -16.25 20.37
CA GLU A 118 6.12 -16.13 21.56
C GLU A 118 6.19 -14.72 22.15
N GLN A 119 7.39 -14.11 22.17
CA GLN A 119 7.55 -12.71 22.56
C GLN A 119 6.85 -11.77 21.57
N HIS A 120 6.96 -12.03 20.27
CA HIS A 120 6.27 -11.23 19.24
C HIS A 120 4.75 -11.25 19.45
N ALA A 121 4.17 -12.41 19.69
CA ALA A 121 2.73 -12.54 19.94
C ALA A 121 2.31 -11.79 21.23
N ALA A 122 3.05 -11.94 22.33
CA ALA A 122 2.77 -11.24 23.59
C ALA A 122 2.92 -9.71 23.45
N TRP A 123 3.91 -9.24 22.70
CA TRP A 123 4.13 -7.81 22.51
C TRP A 123 3.07 -7.19 21.59
N LEU A 124 2.67 -7.90 20.55
CA LEU A 124 1.57 -7.47 19.68
C LEU A 124 0.25 -7.41 20.45
N ASP A 125 -0.02 -8.40 21.31
CA ASP A 125 -1.19 -8.40 22.20
C ASP A 125 -1.18 -7.17 23.14
N ALA A 126 -0.04 -6.83 23.74
CA ALA A 126 0.09 -5.64 24.57
C ALA A 126 -0.08 -4.32 23.78
N ILE A 127 0.41 -4.26 22.53
CA ILE A 127 0.19 -3.11 21.65
C ILE A 127 -1.29 -2.96 21.31
N LEU A 128 -2.00 -4.05 20.98
CA LEU A 128 -3.43 -4.04 20.70
C LEU A 128 -4.24 -3.63 21.94
N ALA A 129 -3.88 -4.11 23.13
CA ALA A 129 -4.49 -3.68 24.39
C ALA A 129 -4.31 -2.17 24.63
N HIS A 130 -3.11 -1.63 24.35
CA HIS A 130 -2.86 -0.20 24.46
C HIS A 130 -3.64 0.61 23.41
N MET A 131 -3.73 0.11 22.17
CA MET A 131 -4.56 0.69 21.11
C MET A 131 -6.03 0.78 21.54
N GLU A 132 -6.58 -0.25 22.20
CA GLU A 132 -7.93 -0.23 22.75
C GLU A 132 -8.11 0.85 23.82
N ALA A 133 -7.11 1.01 24.71
CA ALA A 133 -7.13 2.04 25.73
C ALA A 133 -7.12 3.45 25.14
N VAL A 134 -6.28 3.69 24.11
CA VAL A 134 -6.26 4.95 23.36
C VAL A 134 -7.60 5.21 22.69
N ALA A 135 -8.16 4.20 22.01
CA ALA A 135 -9.45 4.33 21.35
C ALA A 135 -10.60 4.57 22.33
N ALA A 136 -10.54 4.00 23.52
CA ALA A 136 -11.51 4.28 24.57
C ALA A 136 -11.45 5.73 25.06
N LYS A 137 -10.23 6.22 25.32
CA LYS A 137 -9.98 7.58 25.78
C LYS A 137 -10.39 8.63 24.74
N GLU A 138 -10.04 8.43 23.48
CA GLU A 138 -10.34 9.37 22.40
C GLU A 138 -11.70 9.10 21.72
N LYS A 139 -12.45 8.09 22.17
CA LYS A 139 -13.80 7.74 21.72
C LYS A 139 -13.88 7.35 20.23
N PHE A 140 -12.84 6.71 19.69
CA PHE A 140 -12.91 6.15 18.34
C PHE A 140 -13.98 5.05 18.28
N GLY A 141 -14.77 5.04 17.20
CA GLY A 141 -15.85 4.07 17.00
C GLY A 141 -15.36 2.73 16.47
N MET A 142 -14.27 2.72 15.73
CA MET A 142 -13.74 1.53 15.08
C MET A 142 -12.24 1.36 15.34
N LEU A 143 -11.84 0.11 15.51
CA LEU A 143 -10.44 -0.36 15.52
C LEU A 143 -10.18 -1.19 14.28
N ALA A 144 -9.01 -1.01 13.66
CA ALA A 144 -8.62 -1.78 12.50
C ALA A 144 -7.11 -2.08 12.46
N VAL A 145 -6.74 -3.06 11.64
CA VAL A 145 -5.36 -3.28 11.18
C VAL A 145 -5.44 -3.37 9.66
N LYS A 146 -4.88 -2.37 8.98
CA LYS A 146 -4.92 -2.28 7.52
C LYS A 146 -3.81 -3.12 6.90
N ASP A 147 -4.15 -3.99 5.94
CA ASP A 147 -3.21 -4.78 5.15
C ASP A 147 -2.25 -5.66 5.99
N ALA A 148 -2.81 -6.32 7.02
CA ALA A 148 -2.04 -7.29 7.80
C ALA A 148 -1.72 -8.53 6.95
N PRO A 149 -0.42 -8.91 6.82
CA PRO A 149 -0.03 -10.09 6.06
C PRO A 149 -0.61 -11.37 6.68
N LEU A 150 -1.20 -12.24 5.86
CA LEU A 150 -1.74 -13.52 6.33
C LEU A 150 -0.65 -14.59 6.52
N ASP A 151 0.56 -14.36 6.05
CA ASP A 151 1.73 -15.20 6.28
C ASP A 151 2.46 -14.88 7.60
N GLU A 152 2.02 -13.86 8.34
CA GLU A 152 2.53 -13.52 9.67
C GLU A 152 1.59 -14.04 10.78
N PRO A 153 1.94 -15.16 11.47
CA PRO A 153 1.05 -15.80 12.45
C PRO A 153 0.67 -14.93 13.64
N ALA A 154 1.51 -13.94 13.97
CA ALA A 154 1.28 -13.04 15.11
C ALA A 154 -0.07 -12.30 14.98
N TRP A 155 -0.42 -11.84 13.77
CA TRP A 155 -1.70 -11.19 13.52
C TRP A 155 -2.90 -12.14 13.71
N GLN A 156 -2.75 -13.37 13.22
CA GLN A 156 -3.81 -14.39 13.30
C GLN A 156 -4.05 -14.86 14.73
N GLN A 157 -3.06 -14.75 15.61
CA GLN A 157 -3.19 -15.07 17.02
C GLN A 157 -3.73 -13.89 17.83
N ALA A 158 -3.14 -12.70 17.69
CA ALA A 158 -3.46 -11.55 18.51
C ALA A 158 -4.81 -10.90 18.15
N CYS A 159 -5.11 -10.70 16.87
CA CYS A 159 -6.32 -9.98 16.46
C CYS A 159 -7.63 -10.60 16.97
N PRO A 160 -7.86 -11.94 16.91
CA PRO A 160 -9.05 -12.56 17.46
C PRO A 160 -9.18 -12.43 18.98
N HIS A 161 -8.08 -12.43 19.75
CA HIS A 161 -8.10 -12.21 21.21
C HIS A 161 -8.69 -10.84 21.54
N HIS A 162 -8.44 -9.85 20.71
CA HIS A 162 -9.01 -8.50 20.82
C HIS A 162 -10.36 -8.35 20.12
N GLY A 163 -10.98 -9.46 19.70
CA GLY A 163 -12.28 -9.47 19.04
C GLY A 163 -12.32 -8.82 17.66
N LEU A 164 -11.15 -8.60 17.01
CA LEU A 164 -11.09 -8.15 15.63
C LEU A 164 -11.43 -9.31 14.69
N ARG A 165 -12.13 -9.00 13.59
CA ARG A 165 -12.49 -9.94 12.53
C ARG A 165 -11.73 -9.62 11.27
N ALA A 166 -11.36 -10.64 10.51
CA ALA A 166 -10.64 -10.50 9.25
C ALA A 166 -11.60 -10.35 8.06
N LEU A 167 -11.33 -9.37 7.21
CA LEU A 167 -11.83 -9.30 5.84
C LEU A 167 -10.64 -9.53 4.89
N PRO A 168 -10.83 -10.30 3.81
CA PRO A 168 -9.83 -10.39 2.76
C PRO A 168 -9.50 -8.99 2.23
N GLY A 169 -8.20 -8.64 2.28
CA GLY A 169 -7.65 -7.43 1.67
C GLY A 169 -7.19 -7.68 0.23
N LEU A 170 -6.74 -6.63 -0.43
CA LEU A 170 -6.09 -6.75 -1.73
C LEU A 170 -4.70 -7.38 -1.54
N PRO A 171 -4.36 -8.47 -2.24
CA PRO A 171 -3.04 -9.07 -2.13
C PRO A 171 -1.96 -8.16 -2.71
N GLY A 172 -0.78 -8.15 -2.09
CA GLY A 172 0.44 -7.61 -2.69
C GLY A 172 1.01 -8.57 -3.73
N ALA A 173 1.82 -8.04 -4.66
CA ALA A 173 2.43 -8.87 -5.71
C ALA A 173 3.95 -8.68 -5.74
N THR A 174 4.68 -9.79 -5.76
CA THR A 174 6.14 -9.82 -5.91
C THR A 174 6.54 -10.63 -7.14
N LEU A 175 7.67 -10.27 -7.73
CA LEU A 175 8.31 -11.00 -8.82
C LEU A 175 9.79 -11.18 -8.48
N ASP A 176 10.23 -12.43 -8.36
CA ASP A 176 11.64 -12.76 -8.24
C ASP A 176 12.35 -12.48 -9.56
N ILE A 177 13.57 -11.92 -9.51
CA ILE A 177 14.35 -11.50 -10.68
C ILE A 177 15.62 -12.38 -10.79
N PRO A 178 15.51 -13.63 -11.24
CA PRO A 178 16.68 -14.51 -11.40
C PRO A 178 17.34 -14.37 -12.78
N TRP A 179 16.80 -13.54 -13.67
CA TRP A 179 17.25 -13.44 -15.07
C TRP A 179 18.47 -12.52 -15.22
N LEU A 180 19.27 -12.79 -16.23
CA LEU A 180 20.46 -11.98 -16.57
C LEU A 180 20.14 -10.84 -17.54
N ASP A 181 19.00 -10.93 -18.24
CA ASP A 181 18.52 -9.94 -19.19
C ASP A 181 16.98 -10.05 -19.38
N LEU A 182 16.40 -9.08 -20.08
CA LEU A 182 14.97 -9.10 -20.39
C LEU A 182 14.55 -10.27 -21.29
N ASP A 183 15.44 -10.80 -22.11
CA ASP A 183 15.10 -11.96 -22.95
C ASP A 183 14.89 -13.19 -22.08
N GLY A 184 15.71 -13.39 -21.05
CA GLY A 184 15.51 -14.44 -20.05
C GLY A 184 14.15 -14.32 -19.34
N TYR A 185 13.74 -13.10 -18.97
CA TYR A 185 12.40 -12.86 -18.43
C TYR A 185 11.31 -13.21 -19.45
N PHE A 186 11.41 -12.73 -20.69
CA PHE A 186 10.44 -13.07 -21.73
C PHE A 186 10.32 -14.57 -21.96
N GLU A 187 11.44 -15.33 -21.96
CA GLU A 187 11.43 -16.77 -22.15
C GLU A 187 10.76 -17.54 -21.00
N SER A 188 10.74 -16.98 -19.79
CA SER A 188 10.05 -17.59 -18.64
C SER A 188 8.52 -17.53 -18.77
N LEU A 189 7.99 -16.68 -19.65
CA LEU A 189 6.56 -16.47 -19.83
C LEU A 189 5.96 -17.39 -20.89
N GLY A 190 4.66 -17.67 -20.79
CA GLY A 190 3.93 -18.40 -21.83
C GLY A 190 4.01 -17.70 -23.19
N ALA A 191 4.01 -18.46 -24.28
CA ALA A 191 4.28 -17.98 -25.63
C ALA A 191 3.40 -16.78 -26.08
N SER A 192 2.12 -16.78 -25.72
CA SER A 192 1.20 -15.68 -26.03
C SER A 192 1.56 -14.40 -25.28
N THR A 193 1.79 -14.50 -23.96
CA THR A 193 2.19 -13.37 -23.09
C THR A 193 3.53 -12.79 -23.55
N ARG A 194 4.50 -13.65 -23.81
CA ARG A 194 5.83 -13.26 -24.34
C ARG A 194 5.73 -12.47 -25.63
N LYS A 195 4.95 -12.97 -26.61
CA LYS A 195 4.75 -12.29 -27.91
C LYS A 195 4.11 -10.92 -27.71
N ASP A 196 3.09 -10.83 -26.86
CA ASP A 196 2.38 -9.59 -26.56
C ASP A 196 3.29 -8.57 -25.87
N LEU A 197 4.04 -8.97 -24.83
CA LEU A 197 4.95 -8.10 -24.11
C LEU A 197 6.11 -7.58 -24.99
N ARG A 198 6.69 -8.43 -25.83
CA ARG A 198 7.72 -7.99 -26.78
C ARG A 198 7.18 -6.95 -27.78
N ARG A 199 5.92 -7.08 -28.19
CA ARG A 199 5.25 -6.08 -29.03
C ARG A 199 5.07 -4.76 -28.28
N LYS A 200 4.57 -4.82 -27.04
CA LYS A 200 4.35 -3.66 -26.18
C LYS A 200 5.64 -2.93 -25.85
N TRP A 201 6.71 -3.67 -25.56
CA TRP A 201 8.05 -3.10 -25.30
C TRP A 201 8.56 -2.30 -26.50
N ARG A 202 8.41 -2.85 -27.72
CA ARG A 202 8.79 -2.14 -28.95
C ARG A 202 7.96 -0.88 -29.17
N ALA A 203 6.70 -0.87 -28.82
CA ALA A 203 5.85 0.31 -28.95
C ALA A 203 6.33 1.46 -28.02
N GLY A 204 6.93 1.11 -26.89
CA GLY A 204 7.54 2.09 -25.98
C GLY A 204 8.94 2.59 -26.39
N ALA A 205 9.54 2.03 -27.44
CA ALA A 205 10.93 2.38 -27.83
C ALA A 205 11.14 3.84 -28.25
N ALA A 206 10.07 4.59 -28.55
CA ALA A 206 10.11 6.00 -28.86
C ALA A 206 10.11 6.89 -27.59
N LEU A 207 9.87 6.31 -26.42
CA LEU A 207 9.83 7.05 -25.16
C LEU A 207 11.25 7.30 -24.63
N LYS A 208 11.49 8.52 -24.19
CA LYS A 208 12.64 8.83 -23.34
C LYS A 208 12.31 8.43 -21.92
N ILE A 209 13.12 7.56 -21.33
CA ILE A 209 12.96 7.07 -19.96
C ILE A 209 14.11 7.63 -19.12
N GLU A 210 13.78 8.27 -17.99
CA GLU A 210 14.78 8.86 -17.08
C GLU A 210 14.45 8.50 -15.63
N TRP A 211 15.49 8.12 -14.87
CA TRP A 211 15.43 7.88 -13.42
C TRP A 211 15.89 9.16 -12.71
N ARG A 212 14.96 9.84 -12.05
CA ARG A 212 15.19 11.14 -11.41
C ARG A 212 15.10 11.03 -9.90
N SER A 213 15.95 11.81 -9.21
CA SER A 213 15.93 11.95 -7.74
C SER A 213 15.11 13.16 -7.25
N ASP A 214 14.54 13.94 -8.16
CA ASP A 214 13.77 15.16 -7.91
C ASP A 214 12.61 15.32 -8.90
N LEU A 215 11.79 16.35 -8.68
CA LEU A 215 10.68 16.73 -9.57
C LEU A 215 10.90 18.09 -10.23
N ASP A 216 12.15 18.58 -10.28
CA ASP A 216 12.44 19.90 -10.82
C ASP A 216 11.99 20.00 -12.28
N GLY A 217 11.14 20.99 -12.56
CA GLY A 217 10.57 21.25 -13.87
C GLY A 217 9.42 20.31 -14.30
N ILE A 218 9.06 19.28 -13.50
CA ILE A 218 8.01 18.32 -13.85
C ILE A 218 6.92 18.14 -12.77
N ALA A 219 7.00 18.86 -11.65
CA ALA A 219 6.09 18.64 -10.51
C ALA A 219 4.61 18.78 -10.89
N ASP A 220 4.25 19.76 -11.72
CA ASP A 220 2.88 19.99 -12.17
C ASP A 220 2.39 18.85 -13.09
N ASP A 221 3.25 18.33 -13.96
CA ASP A 221 2.93 17.19 -14.82
C ASP A 221 2.74 15.90 -14.01
N VAL A 222 3.59 15.65 -13.01
CA VAL A 222 3.44 14.53 -12.07
C VAL A 222 2.09 14.62 -11.37
N GLN A 223 1.72 15.80 -10.86
CA GLN A 223 0.43 15.99 -10.19
C GLN A 223 -0.77 15.85 -11.15
N ARG A 224 -0.64 16.30 -12.40
CA ARG A 224 -1.66 16.11 -13.44
C ARG A 224 -1.87 14.62 -13.71
N LEU A 225 -0.81 13.87 -13.99
CA LEU A 225 -0.86 12.43 -14.27
C LEU A 225 -1.37 11.62 -13.07
N TYR A 226 -1.00 12.02 -11.86
CA TYR A 226 -1.53 11.43 -10.63
C TYR A 226 -3.06 11.57 -10.57
N ARG A 227 -3.58 12.79 -10.76
CA ARG A 227 -5.02 13.06 -10.72
C ARG A 227 -5.76 12.33 -11.83
N GLU A 228 -5.17 12.21 -13.00
CA GLU A 228 -5.73 11.47 -14.11
C GLU A 228 -5.89 9.98 -13.75
N THR A 229 -4.84 9.36 -13.19
CA THR A 229 -4.91 7.98 -12.70
C THR A 229 -5.91 7.82 -11.56
N LEU A 230 -5.93 8.74 -10.60
CA LEU A 230 -6.88 8.73 -9.48
C LEU A 230 -8.33 8.78 -9.97
N SER A 231 -8.61 9.55 -11.04
CA SER A 231 -9.95 9.68 -11.61
C SER A 231 -10.48 8.39 -12.25
N GLN A 232 -9.59 7.44 -12.58
CA GLN A 232 -9.94 6.11 -13.08
C GLN A 232 -10.14 5.07 -11.96
N ALA A 233 -9.73 5.40 -10.74
CA ALA A 233 -9.89 4.50 -9.62
C ALA A 233 -11.36 4.49 -9.14
N GLU A 234 -11.96 3.31 -9.03
CA GLU A 234 -13.33 3.16 -8.50
C GLU A 234 -13.42 3.58 -7.03
N LEU A 235 -12.35 3.35 -6.28
CA LEU A 235 -12.23 3.65 -4.86
C LEU A 235 -10.83 4.21 -4.58
N SER A 236 -10.78 5.30 -3.81
CA SER A 236 -9.54 5.85 -3.29
C SER A 236 -9.66 5.95 -1.77
N PHE A 237 -8.70 5.37 -1.06
CA PHE A 237 -8.63 5.44 0.40
C PHE A 237 -7.96 6.76 0.84
N GLU A 238 -6.92 7.17 0.13
CA GLU A 238 -6.17 8.40 0.34
C GLU A 238 -6.02 9.18 -0.97
N GLU A 239 -5.77 10.47 -0.84
CA GLU A 239 -5.34 11.34 -1.94
C GLU A 239 -3.94 11.88 -1.63
N LEU A 240 -2.97 11.53 -2.50
CA LEU A 240 -1.58 11.96 -2.35
C LEU A 240 -1.44 13.42 -2.75
N THR A 241 -0.72 14.16 -1.93
CA THR A 241 -0.42 15.58 -2.18
C THR A 241 0.83 15.73 -3.06
N PRO A 242 1.03 16.87 -3.75
CA PRO A 242 2.32 17.16 -4.41
C PRO A 242 3.50 17.03 -3.45
N ALA A 243 3.30 17.42 -2.19
CA ALA A 243 4.32 17.32 -1.15
C ALA A 243 4.70 15.87 -0.83
N TYR A 244 3.82 14.89 -1.02
CA TYR A 244 4.15 13.48 -0.84
C TYR A 244 5.29 13.05 -1.76
N PHE A 245 5.14 13.26 -3.07
CA PHE A 245 6.14 12.87 -4.06
C PHE A 245 7.46 13.59 -3.82
N ALA A 246 7.44 14.91 -3.60
CA ALA A 246 8.64 15.70 -3.34
C ALA A 246 9.35 15.31 -2.03
N ASN A 247 8.58 15.04 -0.96
CA ASN A 247 9.14 14.65 0.33
C ASN A 247 9.79 13.27 0.28
N VAL A 248 9.17 12.30 -0.38
CA VAL A 248 9.72 10.94 -0.52
C VAL A 248 11.07 10.99 -1.24
N LEU A 249 11.15 11.68 -2.37
CA LEU A 249 12.42 11.83 -3.12
C LEU A 249 13.49 12.54 -2.30
N ARG A 250 13.13 13.60 -1.61
CA ARG A 250 14.07 14.40 -0.80
C ARG A 250 14.56 13.65 0.45
N ASP A 251 13.64 12.94 1.16
CA ASP A 251 13.96 12.34 2.46
C ASP A 251 14.59 10.94 2.32
N MET A 252 14.57 10.37 1.10
CA MET A 252 15.16 9.06 0.76
C MET A 252 16.15 9.14 -0.39
N PRO A 253 17.20 9.97 -0.30
CA PRO A 253 18.18 10.13 -1.37
C PRO A 253 18.88 8.81 -1.69
N GLY A 254 19.01 8.48 -3.00
CA GLY A 254 19.59 7.23 -3.48
C GLY A 254 18.73 5.99 -3.28
N ARG A 255 17.54 6.13 -2.67
CA ARG A 255 16.60 5.02 -2.44
C ARG A 255 15.19 5.28 -2.99
N ALA A 256 14.86 6.51 -3.32
CA ALA A 256 13.61 6.87 -3.98
C ALA A 256 13.91 7.51 -5.33
N PHE A 257 13.15 7.11 -6.36
CA PHE A 257 13.29 7.64 -7.72
C PHE A 257 11.92 7.89 -8.33
N CYS A 258 11.85 8.95 -9.14
CA CYS A 258 10.76 9.20 -10.07
C CYS A 258 11.21 8.79 -11.47
N VAL A 259 10.72 7.65 -11.96
CA VAL A 259 10.99 7.20 -13.33
C VAL A 259 10.01 7.89 -14.25
N THR A 260 10.50 8.61 -15.25
CA THR A 260 9.68 9.39 -16.18
C THR A 260 9.69 8.80 -17.58
N TYR A 261 8.57 8.90 -18.27
CA TYR A 261 8.34 8.38 -19.62
C TYR A 261 7.81 9.53 -20.50
N SER A 262 8.62 10.03 -21.44
CA SER A 262 8.29 11.22 -22.22
C SER A 262 8.37 10.97 -23.73
N GLU A 263 7.50 11.65 -24.49
CA GLU A 263 7.60 11.80 -25.94
C GLU A 263 7.93 13.27 -26.25
N GLY A 264 9.14 13.54 -26.73
CA GLY A 264 9.64 14.91 -26.82
C GLY A 264 9.66 15.57 -25.45
N ASP A 265 9.03 16.73 -25.33
CA ASP A 265 8.93 17.49 -24.07
C ASP A 265 7.68 17.13 -23.24
N ARG A 266 6.84 16.22 -23.73
CA ARG A 266 5.60 15.85 -23.04
C ARG A 266 5.82 14.66 -22.12
N LEU A 267 5.60 14.83 -20.82
CA LEU A 267 5.56 13.74 -19.85
C LEU A 267 4.24 12.95 -20.01
N LEU A 268 4.36 11.65 -20.29
CA LEU A 268 3.23 10.74 -20.53
C LEU A 268 2.98 9.79 -19.37
N ALA A 269 4.03 9.44 -18.60
CA ALA A 269 3.87 8.67 -17.38
C ALA A 269 5.03 8.97 -16.42
N PHE A 270 4.78 8.74 -15.14
CA PHE A 270 5.82 8.68 -14.11
C PHE A 270 5.56 7.50 -13.18
N ASN A 271 6.62 6.96 -12.62
CA ASN A 271 6.56 5.90 -11.65
C ASN A 271 7.41 6.26 -10.43
N LEU A 272 6.79 6.38 -9.25
CA LEU A 272 7.51 6.55 -7.99
C LEU A 272 7.91 5.17 -7.48
N VAL A 273 9.21 4.95 -7.32
CA VAL A 273 9.75 3.69 -6.83
C VAL A 273 10.68 3.91 -5.64
N LEU A 274 10.70 2.92 -4.74
CA LEU A 274 11.69 2.83 -3.65
C LEU A 274 12.60 1.63 -3.91
N GLN A 275 13.88 1.74 -3.55
CA GLN A 275 14.85 0.69 -3.81
C GLN A 275 15.86 0.53 -2.67
N ASP A 276 16.27 -0.70 -2.42
CA ASP A 276 17.51 -1.06 -1.73
C ASP A 276 18.32 -2.05 -2.60
N SER A 277 19.35 -2.65 -2.02
CA SER A 277 20.19 -3.63 -2.74
C SER A 277 19.46 -4.94 -3.10
N GLY A 278 18.34 -5.24 -2.48
CA GLY A 278 17.61 -6.51 -2.66
C GLY A 278 16.26 -6.36 -3.33
N ARG A 279 15.62 -5.16 -3.22
CA ARG A 279 14.23 -4.97 -3.65
C ARG A 279 14.00 -3.63 -4.34
N LEU A 280 13.10 -3.65 -5.32
CA LEU A 280 12.46 -2.48 -5.92
C LEU A 280 10.98 -2.51 -5.60
N LEU A 281 10.46 -1.49 -4.92
CA LEU A 281 9.05 -1.33 -4.58
C LEU A 281 8.43 -0.24 -5.45
N ASP A 282 7.44 -0.61 -6.27
CA ASP A 282 6.64 0.30 -7.08
C ASP A 282 5.53 0.91 -6.22
N LYS A 283 5.65 2.21 -5.95
CA LYS A 283 4.69 2.91 -5.08
C LYS A 283 3.53 3.51 -5.81
N PHE A 284 3.76 4.09 -6.97
CA PHE A 284 2.70 4.74 -7.71
C PHE A 284 3.08 4.95 -9.17
N LEU A 285 2.20 4.54 -10.08
CA LEU A 285 2.30 4.81 -11.50
C LEU A 285 1.18 5.78 -11.93
N GLY A 286 1.57 7.00 -12.33
CA GLY A 286 0.66 7.95 -12.95
C GLY A 286 0.86 7.96 -14.47
N MET A 287 -0.22 8.02 -15.24
CA MET A 287 -0.11 7.98 -16.69
C MET A 287 -1.21 8.79 -17.40
N ASP A 288 -0.88 9.25 -18.59
CA ASP A 288 -1.80 9.85 -19.54
C ASP A 288 -2.61 8.72 -20.24
N TYR A 289 -3.88 8.61 -19.88
CA TYR A 289 -4.74 7.54 -20.41
C TYR A 289 -5.04 7.69 -21.89
N ALA A 290 -4.98 8.89 -22.46
CA ALA A 290 -5.12 9.09 -23.90
C ALA A 290 -3.91 8.54 -24.69
N ALA A 291 -2.74 8.50 -24.07
CA ALA A 291 -1.51 7.96 -24.64
C ALA A 291 -1.25 6.49 -24.25
N MET A 292 -1.97 5.97 -23.24
CA MET A 292 -1.73 4.67 -22.62
C MET A 292 -1.65 3.53 -23.64
N ASP A 293 -2.63 3.41 -24.52
CA ASP A 293 -2.71 2.32 -25.50
C ASP A 293 -1.66 2.45 -26.60
N ARG A 294 -1.37 3.69 -27.05
CA ARG A 294 -0.36 3.94 -28.09
C ARG A 294 1.02 3.46 -27.70
N TYR A 295 1.43 3.73 -26.45
CA TYR A 295 2.76 3.40 -25.95
C TYR A 295 2.77 2.19 -25.03
N ASN A 296 1.61 1.65 -24.65
CA ASN A 296 1.46 0.59 -23.65
C ASN A 296 2.15 0.95 -22.30
N LEU A 297 1.92 2.18 -21.83
CA LEU A 297 2.65 2.80 -20.72
C LEU A 297 2.77 1.91 -19.48
N TYR A 298 1.68 1.22 -19.06
CA TYR A 298 1.72 0.27 -17.95
C TYR A 298 2.73 -0.85 -18.16
N HIS A 299 2.73 -1.48 -19.34
CA HIS A 299 3.63 -2.60 -19.59
C HIS A 299 5.08 -2.15 -19.84
N VAL A 300 5.26 -0.96 -20.38
CA VAL A 300 6.59 -0.37 -20.55
C VAL A 300 7.19 -0.03 -19.20
N SER A 301 6.43 0.56 -18.26
CA SER A 301 6.91 0.83 -16.90
C SER A 301 7.25 -0.47 -16.16
N TRP A 302 6.40 -1.50 -16.30
CA TRP A 302 6.67 -2.83 -15.76
C TRP A 302 7.99 -3.42 -16.24
N LEU A 303 8.22 -3.40 -17.56
CA LEU A 303 9.43 -3.94 -18.18
C LEU A 303 10.68 -3.10 -17.87
N GLU A 304 10.52 -1.79 -17.74
CA GLU A 304 11.60 -0.90 -17.32
C GLU A 304 12.04 -1.19 -15.89
N ASN A 305 11.08 -1.40 -14.95
CA ASN A 305 11.38 -1.78 -13.58
C ASN A 305 12.13 -3.13 -13.51
N ILE A 306 11.70 -4.13 -14.31
CA ILE A 306 12.41 -5.42 -14.40
C ILE A 306 13.82 -5.24 -14.99
N ARG A 307 13.95 -4.46 -16.09
CA ARG A 307 15.24 -4.17 -16.69
C ARG A 307 16.19 -3.55 -15.68
N HIS A 308 15.70 -2.55 -14.95
CA HIS A 308 16.47 -1.88 -13.90
C HIS A 308 16.90 -2.87 -12.80
N CYS A 309 15.99 -3.72 -12.33
CA CYS A 309 16.33 -4.75 -11.35
C CYS A 309 17.46 -5.67 -11.84
N ILE A 310 17.38 -6.13 -13.08
CA ILE A 310 18.41 -6.98 -13.70
C ILE A 310 19.75 -6.26 -13.77
N GLU A 311 19.77 -5.02 -14.30
CA GLU A 311 21.00 -4.23 -14.51
C GLU A 311 21.69 -3.87 -13.18
N HIS A 312 20.94 -3.75 -12.08
CA HIS A 312 21.47 -3.36 -10.77
C HIS A 312 21.57 -4.51 -9.77
N GLY A 313 21.26 -5.75 -10.19
CA GLY A 313 21.33 -6.92 -9.31
C GLY A 313 20.28 -6.95 -8.20
N VAL A 314 19.14 -6.28 -8.40
CA VAL A 314 18.00 -6.27 -7.47
C VAL A 314 17.20 -7.55 -7.65
N GLY A 315 17.07 -8.34 -6.58
CA GLY A 315 16.54 -9.71 -6.66
C GLY A 315 15.02 -9.80 -6.67
N VAL A 316 14.30 -8.77 -6.21
CA VAL A 316 12.83 -8.79 -6.08
C VAL A 316 12.21 -7.49 -6.55
N TYR A 317 11.19 -7.59 -7.39
CA TYR A 317 10.30 -6.48 -7.75
C TYR A 317 8.96 -6.63 -7.05
N GLU A 318 8.62 -5.68 -6.18
CA GLU A 318 7.32 -5.56 -5.51
C GLU A 318 6.46 -4.55 -6.28
N SER A 319 5.38 -5.01 -6.89
CA SER A 319 4.56 -4.19 -7.80
C SER A 319 3.26 -3.67 -7.19
N GLY A 320 3.12 -3.84 -5.87
CA GLY A 320 1.97 -3.33 -5.14
C GLY A 320 0.67 -4.12 -5.32
N GLN A 321 -0.43 -3.49 -4.91
CA GLN A 321 -1.79 -4.04 -5.01
C GLN A 321 -2.45 -3.66 -6.34
N GLY A 322 -3.56 -4.33 -6.70
CA GLY A 322 -4.31 -4.09 -7.94
C GLY A 322 -3.81 -4.88 -9.15
N LEU A 323 -4.64 -4.98 -10.19
CA LEU A 323 -4.37 -5.69 -11.45
C LEU A 323 -3.84 -7.13 -11.25
N HIS A 324 -4.37 -7.87 -10.29
CA HIS A 324 -3.84 -9.16 -9.85
C HIS A 324 -3.77 -10.20 -10.97
N ALA A 325 -4.80 -10.28 -11.83
CA ALA A 325 -4.82 -11.20 -12.95
C ALA A 325 -3.68 -10.92 -13.93
N GLU A 326 -3.44 -9.63 -14.23
CA GLU A 326 -2.34 -9.21 -15.11
C GLU A 326 -0.98 -9.49 -14.47
N LYS A 327 -0.78 -9.11 -13.21
CA LYS A 327 0.48 -9.38 -12.49
C LYS A 327 0.80 -10.87 -12.41
N ARG A 328 -0.22 -11.73 -12.17
CA ARG A 328 -0.05 -13.18 -12.20
C ARG A 328 0.33 -13.66 -13.61
N ARG A 329 -0.30 -13.13 -14.67
CA ARG A 329 0.03 -13.41 -16.07
C ARG A 329 1.48 -13.02 -16.39
N LEU A 330 1.98 -11.98 -15.74
CA LEU A 330 3.36 -11.47 -15.87
C LEU A 330 4.37 -12.19 -14.95
N GLY A 331 3.95 -13.24 -14.25
CA GLY A 331 4.82 -14.12 -13.45
C GLY A 331 4.87 -13.80 -11.97
N SER A 332 4.10 -12.81 -11.47
CA SER A 332 4.14 -12.46 -10.04
C SER A 332 3.46 -13.50 -9.15
N THR A 333 4.01 -13.65 -7.96
CA THR A 333 3.39 -14.32 -6.81
C THR A 333 2.54 -13.32 -6.03
N LEU A 334 1.33 -13.74 -5.63
CA LEU A 334 0.44 -12.92 -4.84
C LEU A 334 0.50 -13.32 -3.36
N HIS A 335 0.61 -12.32 -2.48
CA HIS A 335 0.66 -12.46 -1.03
C HIS A 335 -0.61 -11.92 -0.42
N ALA A 336 -1.38 -12.80 0.22
CA ALA A 336 -2.66 -12.43 0.79
C ALA A 336 -2.51 -11.52 2.01
N ASN A 337 -3.33 -10.48 2.05
CA ASN A 337 -3.49 -9.56 3.17
C ASN A 337 -4.89 -9.63 3.75
N ALA A 338 -5.05 -9.16 4.96
CA ALA A 338 -6.34 -8.99 5.62
C ALA A 338 -6.49 -7.58 6.19
N LEU A 339 -7.70 -7.06 6.11
CA LEU A 339 -8.16 -5.97 6.95
C LEU A 339 -8.79 -6.59 8.20
N TRP A 340 -8.18 -6.40 9.37
CA TRP A 340 -8.80 -6.75 10.62
C TRP A 340 -9.54 -5.53 11.15
N TYR A 341 -10.76 -5.75 11.68
CA TYR A 341 -11.53 -4.66 12.24
C TYR A 341 -12.50 -5.11 13.32
N ARG A 342 -12.91 -4.16 14.16
CA ARG A 342 -13.95 -4.31 15.17
C ARG A 342 -14.59 -2.95 15.42
N HIS A 343 -15.92 -2.91 15.48
CA HIS A 343 -16.63 -1.73 15.97
C HIS A 343 -16.78 -1.81 17.49
N ARG A 344 -16.53 -0.72 18.21
CA ARG A 344 -16.58 -0.70 19.70
C ARG A 344 -17.98 -0.91 20.25
N ASN A 345 -19.02 -0.47 19.56
CA ASN A 345 -20.39 -0.78 19.91
C ASN A 345 -20.72 -2.19 19.39
N ARG A 346 -20.95 -3.14 20.31
CA ARG A 346 -21.22 -4.56 20.01
C ARG A 346 -22.47 -4.79 19.14
N PHE A 347 -23.45 -3.90 19.22
CA PHE A 347 -24.65 -3.99 18.37
C PHE A 347 -24.31 -3.64 16.92
N VAL A 348 -23.63 -2.53 16.70
CA VAL A 348 -23.16 -2.11 15.37
C VAL A 348 -22.18 -3.14 14.81
N ASP A 349 -21.30 -3.66 15.66
CA ASP A 349 -20.35 -4.72 15.32
C ASP A 349 -21.06 -6.00 14.83
N GLY A 350 -22.14 -6.40 15.50
CA GLY A 350 -22.97 -7.55 15.08
C GLY A 350 -23.71 -7.32 13.75
N VAL A 351 -24.08 -6.06 13.45
CA VAL A 351 -24.63 -5.69 12.14
C VAL A 351 -23.58 -5.84 11.05
N PHE A 352 -22.36 -5.35 11.25
CA PHE A 352 -21.26 -5.51 10.29
C PHE A 352 -20.93 -6.98 10.04
N ALA A 353 -20.89 -7.83 11.08
CA ALA A 353 -20.66 -9.26 10.94
C ALA A 353 -21.71 -9.98 10.06
N ARG A 354 -22.95 -9.48 10.06
CA ARG A 354 -24.00 -10.03 9.18
C ARG A 354 -23.85 -9.57 7.73
N PHE A 355 -23.45 -8.31 7.53
CA PHE A 355 -23.17 -7.78 6.19
C PHE A 355 -21.97 -8.45 5.52
N GLU A 356 -20.93 -8.80 6.29
CA GLU A 356 -19.77 -9.54 5.77
C GLU A 356 -20.14 -10.89 5.15
N LYS A 357 -20.96 -11.68 5.87
CA LYS A 357 -21.38 -12.98 5.37
C LYS A 357 -22.16 -12.87 4.06
N TRP A 358 -22.84 -11.76 3.85
CA TRP A 358 -23.58 -11.51 2.62
C TRP A 358 -22.65 -10.98 1.50
N ALA A 359 -21.75 -10.05 1.80
CA ALA A 359 -20.82 -9.49 0.83
C ALA A 359 -19.69 -10.46 0.41
N SER A 360 -19.34 -11.44 1.25
CA SER A 360 -18.36 -12.46 0.89
C SER A 360 -18.90 -13.48 -0.13
N LEU A 361 -20.21 -13.65 -0.22
CA LEU A 361 -20.84 -14.52 -1.24
C LEU A 361 -20.79 -13.90 -2.65
N ASP A 362 -20.86 -12.57 -2.76
CA ASP A 362 -20.79 -11.86 -4.04
C ASP A 362 -19.34 -11.65 -4.56
N ARG A 363 -18.34 -11.65 -3.66
CA ARG A 363 -16.94 -11.38 -4.05
C ARG A 363 -16.22 -12.53 -4.74
N PHE A 364 -16.68 -13.76 -4.60
CA PHE A 364 -16.06 -14.91 -5.26
C PHE A 364 -16.26 -14.91 -6.78
N ASP A 365 -17.28 -14.20 -7.31
CA ASP A 365 -17.53 -14.10 -8.75
C ASP A 365 -16.76 -12.96 -9.44
N ASP A 366 -16.35 -11.89 -8.70
CA ASP A 366 -15.77 -10.68 -9.30
C ASP A 366 -14.23 -10.66 -9.37
N THR A 367 -13.52 -11.57 -8.71
CA THR A 367 -12.04 -11.59 -8.70
C THR A 367 -11.42 -12.02 -10.04
N GLU A 368 -12.20 -12.51 -10.99
CA GLU A 368 -11.71 -12.89 -12.34
C GLU A 368 -11.73 -11.75 -13.37
N ASN A 369 -12.34 -10.59 -13.08
CA ASN A 369 -12.71 -9.63 -14.14
C ASN A 369 -12.12 -8.22 -14.03
N THR A 370 -11.02 -7.99 -13.33
CA THR A 370 -10.34 -6.68 -13.37
C THR A 370 -9.54 -6.54 -14.66
N LYS A 371 -10.21 -6.13 -15.76
CA LYS A 371 -9.56 -5.78 -17.03
C LYS A 371 -8.99 -4.36 -16.93
N LEU A 372 -7.83 -4.15 -17.58
CA LEU A 372 -7.35 -2.79 -17.83
C LEU A 372 -8.43 -1.98 -18.56
N PRO A 373 -8.75 -0.74 -18.14
CA PRO A 373 -9.64 0.12 -18.90
C PRO A 373 -9.06 0.31 -20.31
N GLY A 374 -9.81 -0.06 -21.36
CA GLY A 374 -9.41 0.11 -22.76
C GLY A 374 -9.10 -1.16 -23.55
N GLY A 375 -9.03 -2.34 -22.93
CA GLY A 375 -8.81 -3.58 -23.66
C GLY A 375 -10.09 -4.11 -24.31
N GLN A 376 -10.38 -3.72 -25.57
CA GLN A 376 -11.29 -4.49 -26.44
C GLN A 376 -10.59 -5.78 -26.87
N ALA A 377 -11.35 -6.88 -26.85
CA ALA A 377 -10.93 -8.25 -27.19
C ALA A 377 -10.39 -8.41 -28.61
#